data_2264255c661ebd508f725432e9bc8fda
#
_entry.id   2264255c661ebd508f725432e9bc8fda
#
_cell.length_a   1.000
_cell.length_b   1.000
_cell.length_c   1.000
_cell.angle_alpha   90.00
_cell.angle_beta   90.00
_cell.angle_gamma   90.00
#
_symmetry.space_group_name_H-M   'P 1'
#
loop_
_entity.id
_entity.type
_entity.pdbx_description
1 polymer ?
#
loop_
_entity_poly.entity_id
_entity_poly.type
_entity_poly.pdbx_seq_one_letter_code
_entity_poly.pdbx_strand_id
1 'polypeptide(L)'
;MGRIVVGVDASPDARRALAWAAAEARLRQAVLQVVHAYHAKNLTAPVYFGSQHTRDAAVGAAGGPQPELTASVHRREALEEVVRGQADELLEALLGELGETVSGVEVVQTVVEDRHPAEALVQLSVDADLLVVGSRGRGGFSELLLGSVSHAVVLHAVCPVVVVPASRDKR
;
A
#
# COMPACT_ATOMS: atom_id res chain seq x y z
N MET A 1 -19.02 4.86 16.13
CA MET A 1 -17.96 3.92 16.47
C MET A 1 -16.67 4.53 15.96
N GLY A 2 -15.60 4.59 16.76
CA GLY A 2 -14.35 5.21 16.33
C GLY A 2 -13.67 4.41 15.25
N ARG A 3 -12.77 5.05 14.48
CA ARG A 3 -11.98 4.39 13.42
C ARG A 3 -10.50 4.67 13.60
N ILE A 4 -9.69 3.62 13.64
CA ILE A 4 -8.23 3.70 13.63
C ILE A 4 -7.75 3.18 12.28
N VAL A 5 -7.02 4.01 11.55
CA VAL A 5 -6.39 3.65 10.28
C VAL A 5 -4.93 3.30 10.54
N VAL A 6 -4.45 2.19 10.00
CA VAL A 6 -3.03 1.82 10.05
C VAL A 6 -2.49 1.54 8.65
N GLY A 7 -1.43 2.26 8.28
CA GLY A 7 -0.71 2.02 7.04
C GLY A 7 0.32 0.91 7.21
N VAL A 8 0.26 -0.11 6.34
CA VAL A 8 1.16 -1.27 6.41
C VAL A 8 1.86 -1.54 5.09
N ASP A 9 3.09 -2.02 5.21
CA ASP A 9 3.87 -2.67 4.17
C ASP A 9 4.53 -3.93 4.76
N ALA A 10 5.32 -4.66 4.01
CA ALA A 10 5.97 -5.87 4.52
C ALA A 10 7.11 -5.61 5.52
N SER A 11 7.34 -4.37 5.96
CA SER A 11 8.44 -4.02 6.86
C SER A 11 8.20 -4.47 8.31
N PRO A 12 9.26 -4.69 9.09
CA PRO A 12 9.13 -4.96 10.53
C PRO A 12 8.50 -3.81 11.32
N ASP A 13 8.68 -2.57 10.87
CA ASP A 13 8.10 -1.38 11.49
C ASP A 13 6.58 -1.34 11.29
N ALA A 14 6.11 -1.72 10.11
CA ALA A 14 4.68 -1.83 9.82
C ALA A 14 4.00 -2.92 10.68
N ARG A 15 4.65 -4.06 10.91
CA ARG A 15 4.13 -5.11 11.81
C ARG A 15 3.95 -4.58 13.23
N ARG A 16 4.91 -3.82 13.74
CA ARG A 16 4.79 -3.19 15.07
C ARG A 16 3.70 -2.14 15.11
N ALA A 17 3.57 -1.34 14.07
CA ALA A 17 2.50 -0.36 13.94
C ALA A 17 1.13 -1.04 13.94
N LEU A 18 0.98 -2.13 13.20
CA LEU A 18 -0.25 -2.92 13.14
C LEU A 18 -0.59 -3.54 14.52
N ALA A 19 0.38 -4.13 15.21
CA ALA A 19 0.17 -4.69 16.54
C ALA A 19 -0.24 -3.61 17.56
N TRP A 20 0.40 -2.44 17.49
CA TRP A 20 0.04 -1.29 18.35
C TRP A 20 -1.37 -0.78 18.04
N ALA A 21 -1.71 -0.61 16.76
CA ALA A 21 -3.02 -0.15 16.32
C ALA A 21 -4.14 -1.12 16.70
N ALA A 22 -3.90 -2.42 16.62
CA ALA A 22 -4.86 -3.45 17.03
C ALA A 22 -5.14 -3.40 18.54
N ALA A 23 -4.11 -3.24 19.38
CA ALA A 23 -4.27 -3.08 20.81
C ALA A 23 -5.06 -1.79 21.15
N GLU A 24 -4.78 -0.70 20.47
CA GLU A 24 -5.48 0.57 20.66
C GLU A 24 -6.93 0.50 20.18
N ALA A 25 -7.21 -0.15 19.04
CA ALA A 25 -8.56 -0.37 18.53
C ALA A 25 -9.41 -1.18 19.52
N ARG A 26 -8.84 -2.22 20.09
CA ARG A 26 -9.48 -3.03 21.13
C ARG A 26 -9.80 -2.19 22.38
N LEU A 27 -8.85 -1.38 22.84
CA LEU A 27 -9.02 -0.53 24.02
C LEU A 27 -10.13 0.50 23.82
N ARG A 28 -10.20 1.11 22.63
CA ARG A 28 -11.20 2.15 22.29
C ARG A 28 -12.51 1.58 21.75
N GLN A 29 -12.61 0.27 21.55
CA GLN A 29 -13.75 -0.35 20.87
C GLN A 29 -14.00 0.27 19.49
N ALA A 30 -12.93 0.53 18.75
CA ALA A 30 -12.93 1.16 17.44
C ALA A 30 -12.74 0.12 16.33
N VAL A 31 -13.19 0.46 15.12
CA VAL A 31 -12.87 -0.28 13.90
C VAL A 31 -11.39 -0.08 13.57
N LEU A 32 -10.68 -1.16 13.28
CA LEU A 32 -9.32 -1.15 12.77
C LEU A 32 -9.33 -1.25 11.25
N GLN A 33 -9.01 -0.17 10.56
CA GLN A 33 -8.82 -0.19 9.10
C GLN A 33 -7.35 -0.39 8.77
N VAL A 34 -7.02 -1.54 8.21
CA VAL A 34 -5.65 -1.89 7.79
C VAL A 34 -5.49 -1.58 6.31
N VAL A 35 -4.57 -0.69 5.99
CA VAL A 35 -4.40 -0.13 4.65
C VAL A 35 -3.04 -0.51 4.07
N HIS A 36 -3.05 -1.17 2.92
CA HIS A 36 -1.87 -1.37 2.09
C HIS A 36 -2.02 -0.59 0.79
N ALA A 37 -1.13 0.37 0.58
CA ALA A 37 -1.05 1.09 -0.68
C ALA A 37 0.04 0.48 -1.57
N TYR A 38 -0.31 0.11 -2.79
CA TYR A 38 0.61 -0.44 -3.77
C TYR A 38 0.65 0.43 -5.03
N HIS A 39 1.72 0.26 -5.80
CA HIS A 39 1.88 0.96 -7.06
C HIS A 39 2.07 -0.02 -8.21
N ALA A 40 1.16 -0.03 -9.16
CA ALA A 40 1.18 -0.93 -10.32
C ALA A 40 2.36 -0.68 -11.29
N LYS A 41 3.05 0.48 -11.19
CA LYS A 41 4.17 0.81 -12.10
C LYS A 41 5.47 0.04 -11.88
N ASN A 42 5.63 -0.70 -10.79
CA ASN A 42 6.81 -1.55 -10.61
C ASN A 42 6.79 -2.81 -11.47
N LEU A 43 5.77 -2.94 -12.28
CA LEU A 43 5.64 -3.94 -13.32
C LEU A 43 6.11 -3.33 -14.64
N THR A 44 7.40 -3.08 -14.77
CA THR A 44 8.01 -2.83 -16.07
C THR A 44 7.71 -4.04 -16.93
N ALA A 45 6.77 -3.86 -17.87
CA ALA A 45 6.69 -4.76 -19.00
C ALA A 45 8.10 -4.90 -19.57
N PRO A 46 8.56 -6.13 -19.89
CA PRO A 46 9.84 -6.29 -20.52
C PRO A 46 9.87 -5.37 -21.73
N VAL A 47 10.83 -4.45 -21.74
CA VAL A 47 11.09 -3.60 -22.90
C VAL A 47 11.38 -4.57 -24.04
N TYR A 48 10.42 -4.69 -24.93
CA TYR A 48 10.63 -5.42 -26.17
C TYR A 48 11.70 -4.63 -26.93
N PHE A 49 12.91 -5.12 -26.92
CA PHE A 49 13.90 -4.77 -27.92
C PHE A 49 13.41 -5.38 -29.23
N GLY A 50 12.41 -4.72 -29.83
CA GLY A 50 12.01 -4.97 -31.21
C GLY A 50 13.18 -4.56 -32.10
N SER A 51 13.80 -5.55 -32.71
CA SER A 51 14.74 -5.39 -33.81
C SER A 51 14.23 -4.35 -34.80
N GLN A 52 15.09 -3.36 -35.08
CA GLN A 52 14.91 -2.32 -36.09
C GLN A 52 14.90 -2.88 -37.53
N HIS A 53 13.89 -3.66 -37.89
CA HIS A 53 13.69 -4.05 -39.29
C HIS A 53 12.20 -4.28 -39.52
N THR A 54 11.45 -3.20 -39.72
CA THR A 54 10.25 -3.11 -40.56
C THR A 54 9.71 -1.67 -40.50
N ARG A 55 10.48 -0.73 -40.94
CA ARG A 55 9.94 0.52 -41.50
C ARG A 55 9.79 0.30 -42.98
N ASP A 56 8.67 -0.20 -43.41
CA ASP A 56 8.12 -0.04 -44.75
C ASP A 56 6.98 -1.05 -44.93
N ALA A 57 5.80 -0.68 -44.54
CA ALA A 57 4.52 -1.14 -45.10
C ALA A 57 3.39 -0.86 -44.11
N ALA A 58 2.72 0.24 -44.28
CA ALA A 58 1.28 0.35 -44.13
C ALA A 58 0.84 1.81 -44.09
N VAL A 59 0.86 2.43 -45.22
CA VAL A 59 -0.10 3.50 -45.54
C VAL A 59 -1.31 2.78 -46.10
N GLY A 60 -2.42 2.82 -45.38
CA GLY A 60 -3.72 2.47 -45.95
C GLY A 60 -4.57 1.54 -45.10
N ALA A 61 -5.65 2.10 -44.63
CA ALA A 61 -6.95 1.48 -44.38
C ALA A 61 -7.48 1.47 -42.91
N ALA A 62 -8.51 2.30 -42.75
CA ALA A 62 -9.72 2.03 -41.97
C ALA A 62 -9.63 1.75 -40.47
N GLY A 63 -10.15 2.69 -39.70
CA GLY A 63 -10.59 2.74 -38.32
C GLY A 63 -11.27 1.50 -37.72
N GLY A 64 -10.45 0.52 -37.34
CA GLY A 64 -10.86 -0.52 -36.40
C GLY A 64 -10.00 -0.42 -35.14
N PRO A 65 -10.44 -0.95 -33.97
CA PRO A 65 -9.63 -0.96 -32.77
C PRO A 65 -8.33 -1.71 -33.06
N GLN A 66 -7.20 -1.03 -32.85
CA GLN A 66 -5.88 -1.60 -33.14
C GLN A 66 -5.64 -2.80 -32.20
N PRO A 67 -5.36 -4.00 -32.73
CA PRO A 67 -5.18 -5.21 -31.91
C PRO A 67 -4.08 -5.09 -30.85
N GLU A 68 -3.08 -4.25 -31.09
CA GLU A 68 -1.99 -3.99 -30.14
C GLU A 68 -2.45 -3.17 -28.93
N LEU A 69 -3.40 -2.25 -29.12
CA LEU A 69 -3.94 -1.43 -28.04
C LEU A 69 -4.82 -2.28 -27.09
N THR A 70 -5.67 -3.13 -27.65
CA THR A 70 -6.50 -4.06 -26.88
C THR A 70 -5.66 -5.09 -26.13
N ALA A 71 -4.63 -5.65 -26.74
CA ALA A 71 -3.71 -6.58 -26.08
C ALA A 71 -2.92 -5.93 -24.94
N SER A 72 -2.57 -4.65 -25.08
CA SER A 72 -1.86 -3.91 -24.01
C SER A 72 -2.77 -3.57 -22.83
N VAL A 73 -4.05 -3.28 -23.08
CA VAL A 73 -5.05 -3.02 -22.04
C VAL A 73 -5.33 -4.31 -21.24
N HIS A 74 -5.64 -5.42 -21.90
CA HIS A 74 -5.88 -6.71 -21.21
C HIS A 74 -4.65 -7.18 -20.41
N ARG A 75 -3.43 -6.94 -20.90
CA ARG A 75 -2.21 -7.29 -20.17
C ARG A 75 -2.06 -6.42 -18.92
N ARG A 76 -2.43 -5.16 -19.00
CA ARG A 76 -2.40 -4.25 -17.87
C ARG A 76 -3.42 -4.66 -16.81
N GLU A 77 -4.66 -4.94 -17.21
CA GLU A 77 -5.73 -5.39 -16.31
C GLU A 77 -5.34 -6.69 -15.60
N ALA A 78 -4.84 -7.69 -16.33
CA ALA A 78 -4.37 -8.95 -15.74
C ALA A 78 -3.23 -8.73 -14.73
N LEU A 79 -2.35 -7.77 -15.01
CA LEU A 79 -1.24 -7.45 -14.14
C LEU A 79 -1.69 -6.71 -12.88
N GLU A 80 -2.64 -5.78 -13.01
CA GLU A 80 -3.26 -5.08 -11.88
C GLU A 80 -3.97 -6.08 -10.95
N GLU A 81 -4.65 -7.08 -11.50
CA GLU A 81 -5.31 -8.15 -10.75
C GLU A 81 -4.30 -9.00 -9.96
N VAL A 82 -3.18 -9.39 -10.57
CA VAL A 82 -2.12 -10.14 -9.89
C VAL A 82 -1.51 -9.34 -8.72
N VAL A 83 -1.23 -8.06 -8.94
CA VAL A 83 -0.65 -7.21 -7.88
C VAL A 83 -1.62 -6.97 -6.75
N ARG A 84 -2.89 -6.78 -7.08
CA ARG A 84 -3.95 -6.66 -6.08
C ARG A 84 -4.06 -7.94 -5.25
N GLY A 85 -4.04 -9.11 -5.89
CA GLY A 85 -4.04 -10.40 -5.19
C GLY A 85 -2.85 -10.54 -4.23
N GLN A 86 -1.64 -10.14 -4.64
CA GLN A 86 -0.47 -10.13 -3.76
C GLN A 86 -0.61 -9.16 -2.58
N ALA A 87 -1.28 -8.03 -2.78
CA ALA A 87 -1.55 -7.08 -1.71
C ALA A 87 -2.58 -7.61 -0.70
N ASP A 88 -3.61 -8.29 -1.18
CA ASP A 88 -4.60 -8.97 -0.33
C ASP A 88 -3.93 -10.09 0.48
N GLU A 89 -3.13 -10.95 -0.14
CA GLU A 89 -2.34 -12.01 0.53
C GLU A 89 -1.41 -11.45 1.62
N LEU A 90 -0.78 -10.29 1.36
CA LEU A 90 0.04 -9.62 2.36
C LEU A 90 -0.77 -9.20 3.59
N LEU A 91 -1.95 -8.61 3.39
CA LEU A 91 -2.81 -8.21 4.49
C LEU A 91 -3.30 -9.40 5.31
N GLU A 92 -3.70 -10.48 4.64
CA GLU A 92 -4.10 -11.72 5.31
C GLU A 92 -2.95 -12.32 6.13
N ALA A 93 -1.74 -12.35 5.58
CA ALA A 93 -0.56 -12.85 6.30
C ALA A 93 -0.24 -11.99 7.53
N LEU A 94 -0.27 -10.66 7.40
CA LEU A 94 0.00 -9.74 8.51
C LEU A 94 -1.04 -9.86 9.63
N LEU A 95 -2.32 -10.02 9.28
CA LEU A 95 -3.39 -10.22 10.24
C LEU A 95 -3.32 -11.59 10.90
N GLY A 96 -2.92 -12.63 10.15
CA GLY A 96 -2.67 -13.97 10.68
C GLY A 96 -1.54 -14.00 11.71
N GLU A 97 -0.47 -13.23 11.51
CA GLU A 97 0.63 -13.08 12.46
C GLU A 97 0.17 -12.49 13.82
N LEU A 98 -0.87 -11.65 13.83
CA LEU A 98 -1.39 -11.01 15.04
C LEU A 98 -2.26 -11.94 15.89
N GLY A 99 -2.83 -12.99 15.30
CA GLY A 99 -3.62 -14.00 15.99
C GLY A 99 -4.65 -13.40 16.97
N GLU A 100 -4.50 -13.70 18.27
CA GLU A 100 -5.43 -13.23 19.29
C GLU A 100 -5.44 -11.73 19.55
N THR A 101 -4.41 -11.00 19.09
CA THR A 101 -4.32 -9.53 19.30
C THR A 101 -5.46 -8.79 18.60
N VAL A 102 -5.95 -9.30 17.48
CA VAL A 102 -7.10 -8.75 16.74
C VAL A 102 -8.43 -9.39 17.14
N SER A 103 -8.42 -10.35 18.06
CA SER A 103 -9.64 -11.00 18.55
C SER A 103 -10.57 -9.98 19.23
N GLY A 104 -11.83 -9.94 18.75
CA GLY A 104 -12.84 -8.99 19.23
C GLY A 104 -12.70 -7.57 18.69
N VAL A 105 -11.81 -7.33 17.72
CA VAL A 105 -11.70 -6.07 16.97
C VAL A 105 -12.36 -6.25 15.62
N GLU A 106 -13.23 -5.31 15.24
CA GLU A 106 -13.73 -5.25 13.86
C GLU A 106 -12.61 -4.76 12.95
N VAL A 107 -12.18 -5.60 11.99
CA VAL A 107 -11.08 -5.31 11.08
C VAL A 107 -11.62 -5.10 9.67
N VAL A 108 -11.27 -3.98 9.06
CA VAL A 108 -11.53 -3.66 7.65
C VAL A 108 -10.21 -3.64 6.90
N GLN A 109 -10.07 -4.49 5.90
CA GLN A 109 -8.91 -4.50 5.02
C GLN A 109 -9.15 -3.57 3.84
N THR A 110 -8.16 -2.78 3.48
CA THR A 110 -8.23 -1.83 2.38
C THR A 110 -6.94 -1.88 1.57
N VAL A 111 -7.06 -2.26 0.31
CA VAL A 111 -5.97 -2.21 -0.66
C VAL A 111 -6.21 -1.02 -1.58
N VAL A 112 -5.24 -0.14 -1.69
CA VAL A 112 -5.34 1.08 -2.49
C VAL A 112 -4.25 1.09 -3.55
N GLU A 113 -4.64 1.21 -4.83
CA GLU A 113 -3.68 1.52 -5.87
C GLU A 113 -3.37 3.01 -5.86
N ASP A 114 -2.21 3.39 -5.38
CA ASP A 114 -1.74 4.77 -5.36
C ASP A 114 -0.24 4.85 -5.67
N ARG A 115 0.14 5.87 -6.43
CA ARG A 115 1.55 6.19 -6.69
C ARG A 115 2.26 6.72 -5.45
N HIS A 116 1.49 7.29 -4.55
CA HIS A 116 1.95 7.98 -3.35
C HIS A 116 1.22 7.42 -2.12
N PRO A 117 1.71 6.35 -1.51
CA PRO A 117 1.06 5.72 -0.35
C PRO A 117 0.69 6.70 0.77
N ALA A 118 1.47 7.77 0.91
CA ALA A 118 1.19 8.82 1.89
C ALA A 118 -0.10 9.59 1.56
N GLU A 119 -0.39 9.87 0.28
CA GLU A 119 -1.60 10.59 -0.14
C GLU A 119 -2.84 9.77 0.18
N ALA A 120 -2.82 8.47 -0.12
CA ALA A 120 -3.91 7.57 0.23
C ALA A 120 -4.20 7.57 1.75
N LEU A 121 -3.17 7.51 2.58
CA LEU A 121 -3.31 7.54 4.03
C LEU A 121 -3.81 8.90 4.54
N VAL A 122 -3.34 10.01 3.97
CA VAL A 122 -3.82 11.35 4.29
C VAL A 122 -5.30 11.50 3.94
N GLN A 123 -5.75 11.02 2.79
CA GLN A 123 -7.17 11.03 2.44
C GLN A 123 -8.01 10.24 3.43
N LEU A 124 -7.56 9.05 3.84
CA LEU A 124 -8.25 8.22 4.83
C LEU A 124 -8.25 8.82 6.25
N SER A 125 -7.32 9.75 6.53
CA SER A 125 -7.25 10.42 7.83
C SER A 125 -8.42 11.39 8.07
N VAL A 126 -9.16 11.79 7.03
CA VAL A 126 -10.31 12.71 7.14
C VAL A 126 -11.41 12.10 7.99
N ASP A 127 -11.68 10.80 7.82
CA ASP A 127 -12.73 10.06 8.51
C ASP A 127 -12.20 9.16 9.64
N ALA A 128 -10.95 9.35 10.04
CA ALA A 128 -10.30 8.58 11.09
C ALA A 128 -10.15 9.37 12.40
N ASP A 129 -10.26 8.69 13.52
CA ASP A 129 -9.93 9.26 14.83
C ASP A 129 -8.44 9.19 15.14
N LEU A 130 -7.74 8.30 14.44
CA LEU A 130 -6.30 8.07 14.61
C LEU A 130 -5.70 7.42 13.36
N LEU A 131 -4.55 7.94 12.90
CA LEU A 131 -3.73 7.32 11.88
C LEU A 131 -2.43 6.78 12.49
N VAL A 132 -2.12 5.52 12.22
CA VAL A 132 -0.94 4.83 12.75
C VAL A 132 -0.02 4.41 11.61
N VAL A 133 1.27 4.66 11.75
CA VAL A 133 2.30 4.24 10.78
C VAL A 133 3.57 3.79 11.50
N GLY A 134 4.34 2.92 10.87
CA GLY A 134 5.71 2.63 11.31
C GLY A 134 6.63 3.83 11.04
N SER A 135 7.67 3.99 11.81
CA SER A 135 8.63 5.08 11.62
C SER A 135 9.36 4.98 10.28
N ARG A 136 9.54 3.77 9.76
CA ARG A 136 10.21 3.46 8.50
C ARG A 136 9.46 2.37 7.76
N GLY A 137 9.65 2.30 6.44
CA GLY A 137 9.12 1.27 5.58
C GLY A 137 10.24 0.49 4.88
N ARG A 138 9.93 -0.14 3.76
CA ARG A 138 10.83 -1.00 2.96
C ARG A 138 12.05 -0.29 2.40
N GLY A 139 12.08 1.04 2.33
CA GLY A 139 13.14 1.86 1.72
C GLY A 139 14.41 2.09 2.54
N GLY A 140 14.48 1.59 3.76
CA GLY A 140 15.65 1.30 4.59
C GLY A 140 16.85 2.24 4.66
N PHE A 141 16.71 3.54 4.58
CA PHE A 141 17.79 4.44 5.02
C PHE A 141 17.84 4.46 6.55
N SER A 142 18.83 3.72 7.12
CA SER A 142 18.98 3.53 8.57
C SER A 142 19.28 4.82 9.35
N GLU A 143 19.72 5.85 8.67
CA GLU A 143 20.11 7.14 9.26
C GLU A 143 18.93 8.11 9.43
N LEU A 144 17.80 7.87 8.77
CA LEU A 144 16.63 8.74 8.87
C LEU A 144 15.75 8.33 10.06
N LEU A 145 15.31 9.32 10.84
CA LEU A 145 14.36 9.11 11.94
C LEU A 145 12.97 8.70 11.43
N LEU A 146 12.55 9.22 10.29
CA LEU A 146 11.27 8.95 9.64
C LEU A 146 11.47 8.58 8.17
N GLY A 147 10.69 7.62 7.69
CA GLY A 147 10.56 7.31 6.27
C GLY A 147 9.70 8.35 5.53
N SER A 148 9.69 8.29 4.19
CA SER A 148 8.94 9.25 3.36
C SER A 148 7.43 9.26 3.67
N VAL A 149 6.82 8.09 3.85
CA VAL A 149 5.40 7.97 4.18
C VAL A 149 5.10 8.52 5.57
N SER A 150 5.82 8.08 6.60
CA SER A 150 5.62 8.56 7.97
C SER A 150 5.86 10.06 8.10
N HIS A 151 6.86 10.61 7.42
CA HIS A 151 7.11 12.05 7.37
C HIS A 151 5.93 12.81 6.73
N ALA A 152 5.45 12.36 5.58
CA ALA A 152 4.37 13.02 4.87
C ALA A 152 3.04 12.96 5.65
N VAL A 153 2.68 11.83 6.26
CA VAL A 153 1.43 11.74 7.04
C VAL A 153 1.47 12.60 8.29
N VAL A 154 2.63 12.74 8.96
CA VAL A 154 2.78 13.66 10.11
C VAL A 154 2.53 15.11 9.72
N LEU A 155 2.92 15.51 8.51
CA LEU A 155 2.75 16.88 8.03
C LEU A 155 1.34 17.17 7.51
N HIS A 156 0.63 16.18 6.97
CA HIS A 156 -0.56 16.42 6.16
C HIS A 156 -1.82 15.72 6.66
N ALA A 157 -1.74 14.79 7.59
CA ALA A 157 -2.93 14.12 8.13
C ALA A 157 -3.84 15.11 8.86
N VAL A 158 -5.15 14.87 8.76
CA VAL A 158 -6.19 15.70 9.39
C VAL A 158 -6.49 15.23 10.81
N CYS A 159 -6.30 13.93 11.11
CA CYS A 159 -6.46 13.38 12.45
C CYS A 159 -5.10 13.28 13.20
N PRO A 160 -5.09 13.00 14.51
CA PRO A 160 -3.88 12.65 15.24
C PRO A 160 -3.10 11.50 14.58
N VAL A 161 -1.77 11.57 14.62
CA VAL A 161 -0.89 10.55 14.03
C VAL A 161 -0.02 9.92 15.11
N VAL A 162 0.04 8.61 15.13
CA VAL A 162 1.00 7.84 15.93
C VAL A 162 2.04 7.24 15.00
N VAL A 163 3.30 7.55 15.28
CA VAL A 163 4.45 6.93 14.60
C VAL A 163 5.09 5.93 15.55
N VAL A 164 5.02 4.66 15.18
CA VAL A 164 5.60 3.56 15.98
C VAL A 164 7.08 3.41 15.62
N PRO A 165 8.00 3.61 16.57
CA PRO A 165 9.44 3.60 16.29
C PRO A 165 9.94 2.20 15.93
N ALA A 166 11.07 2.15 15.21
CA ALA A 166 11.84 0.93 15.04
C ALA A 166 12.26 0.34 16.38
N SER A 167 12.34 -0.98 16.48
CA SER A 167 12.95 -1.63 17.64
C SER A 167 14.39 -1.11 17.79
N ARG A 168 14.68 -0.58 18.97
CA ARG A 168 16.08 -0.35 19.34
C ARG A 168 16.61 -1.69 19.81
N ASP A 169 17.43 -2.36 19.01
CA ASP A 169 18.25 -3.44 19.52
C ASP A 169 19.04 -2.86 20.69
N LYS A 170 18.74 -3.34 21.89
CA LYS A 170 19.62 -3.09 23.04
C LYS A 170 20.91 -3.84 22.75
N ARG A 171 21.93 -3.11 22.24
CA ARG A 171 23.31 -3.61 22.27
C ARG A 171 23.76 -3.75 23.70
#